data_801341ac425a5474a1ad120a5fe5a696
#
_entry.id   801341ac425a5474a1ad120a5fe5a696
#
_cell.length_a   1.000
_cell.length_b   1.000
_cell.length_c   1.000
_cell.angle_alpha   90.00
_cell.angle_beta   90.00
_cell.angle_gamma   90.00
#
_symmetry.space_group_name_H-M   'P 1'
#
loop_
_entity.id
_entity.type
_entity.pdbx_description
1 polymer ?
#
loop_
_entity_poly.entity_id
_entity_poly.type
_entity_poly.pdbx_seq_one_letter_code
_entity_poly.pdbx_strand_id
1 'polypeptide(L)' 'MEVTLPFLAEDVDEATVSYWKVEEGDHVAEEDDLVEMSTSKAVFTIPSPVAGTVEEILVQEGDTVKVGQVLCIIKED' A
#
# COMPACT_ATOMS: atom_id res chain seq x y z
N MET A 1 6.36 -10.64 4.00
CA MET A 1 5.46 -10.43 2.84
C MET A 1 5.59 -9.00 2.35
N GLU A 2 6.03 -8.85 1.12
CA GLU A 2 6.08 -7.53 0.49
C GLU A 2 4.71 -7.17 -0.06
N VAL A 3 4.25 -5.96 0.22
CA VAL A 3 3.01 -5.44 -0.33
C VAL A 3 3.38 -4.51 -1.48
N THR A 4 2.93 -4.86 -2.68
CA THR A 4 3.26 -4.09 -3.89
C THR A 4 2.04 -3.39 -4.44
N LEU A 5 2.25 -2.34 -5.24
CA LEU A 5 1.16 -1.67 -5.92
C LEU A 5 0.63 -2.60 -7.02
N PRO A 6 -0.65 -3.01 -6.95
CA PRO A 6 -1.21 -3.94 -7.93
C PRO A 6 -1.49 -3.25 -9.26
N PHE A 7 -1.79 -4.04 -10.28
CA PHE A 7 -2.25 -3.53 -11.56
C PHE A 7 -3.51 -2.66 -11.34
N LEU A 8 -3.52 -1.49 -11.94
CA LEU A 8 -4.61 -0.52 -11.78
C LEU A 8 -5.53 -0.49 -13.00
N ALA A 9 -4.98 -0.17 -14.17
CA ALA A 9 -5.69 -0.11 -15.43
C ALA A 9 -4.66 -0.05 -16.55
N GLU A 10 -5.09 -0.33 -17.78
CA GLU A 10 -4.16 -0.40 -18.92
C GLU A 10 -3.36 0.88 -19.14
N ASP A 11 -3.96 2.04 -18.90
CA ASP A 11 -3.32 3.33 -19.11
C ASP A 11 -2.89 4.01 -17.81
N VAL A 12 -2.91 3.27 -16.69
CA VAL A 12 -2.54 3.80 -15.37
C VAL A 12 -1.47 2.90 -14.78
N ASP A 13 -0.23 3.36 -14.76
CA ASP A 13 0.90 2.58 -14.28
C ASP A 13 1.52 3.15 -13.00
N GLU A 14 0.95 4.20 -12.44
CA GLU A 14 1.46 4.79 -11.20
C GLU A 14 0.33 5.46 -10.42
N ALA A 15 0.58 5.66 -9.13
CA ALA A 15 -0.36 6.32 -8.22
C ALA A 15 0.43 7.11 -7.19
N THR A 16 -0.22 8.07 -6.56
CA THR A 16 0.38 8.89 -5.51
C THR A 16 -0.13 8.42 -4.16
N VAL A 17 0.77 8.33 -3.18
CA VAL A 17 0.39 7.99 -1.81
C VAL A 17 -0.34 9.17 -1.20
N SER A 18 -1.64 9.01 -0.89
CA SER A 18 -2.43 10.06 -0.26
C SER A 18 -2.16 10.10 1.24
N TYR A 19 -2.35 8.98 1.94
CA TYR A 19 -1.95 8.86 3.33
C TYR A 19 -1.94 7.40 3.76
N TRP A 20 -1.15 7.11 4.80
CA TRP A 20 -1.09 5.79 5.41
C TRP A 20 -2.15 5.69 6.50
N LYS A 21 -2.83 4.55 6.55
CA LYS A 21 -3.84 4.26 7.57
C LYS A 21 -3.26 3.50 8.75
N VAL A 22 -2.01 3.05 8.63
CA VAL A 22 -1.29 2.30 9.67
C VAL A 22 0.12 2.84 9.82
N GLU A 23 0.77 2.49 10.91
CA GLU A 23 2.15 2.87 11.18
C GLU A 23 3.01 1.62 11.34
N GLU A 24 4.33 1.79 11.24
CA GLU A 24 5.26 0.71 11.52
C GLU A 24 5.04 0.23 12.95
N GLY A 25 4.98 -1.08 13.13
CA GLY A 25 4.70 -1.70 14.41
C GLY A 25 3.24 -2.06 14.63
N ASP A 26 2.32 -1.54 13.83
CA ASP A 26 0.90 -1.86 13.96
C ASP A 26 0.62 -3.29 13.54
N HIS A 27 -0.28 -3.94 14.26
CA HIS A 27 -0.80 -5.25 13.85
C HIS A 27 -2.01 -5.05 12.96
N VAL A 28 -2.07 -5.80 11.87
CA VAL A 28 -3.17 -5.73 10.90
C VAL A 28 -3.75 -7.12 10.67
N ALA A 29 -5.03 -7.15 10.34
CA ALA A 29 -5.68 -8.38 9.90
C ALA A 29 -5.65 -8.44 8.36
N GLU A 30 -5.87 -9.62 7.81
CA GLU A 30 -6.01 -9.77 6.36
C GLU A 30 -7.17 -8.89 5.89
N GLU A 31 -6.97 -8.17 4.79
CA GLU A 31 -7.94 -7.24 4.20
C GLU A 31 -8.07 -5.89 4.91
N ASP A 32 -7.34 -5.66 6.01
CA ASP A 32 -7.33 -4.33 6.62
C ASP A 32 -6.72 -3.31 5.65
N ASP A 33 -7.27 -2.11 5.62
CA ASP A 33 -6.75 -1.05 4.78
C ASP A 33 -5.39 -0.57 5.29
N LEU A 34 -4.40 -0.54 4.42
CA LEU A 34 -3.05 -0.10 4.77
C LEU A 34 -2.79 1.35 4.37
N VAL A 35 -3.10 1.69 3.14
CA VAL A 35 -2.73 2.99 2.57
C VAL A 35 -3.75 3.42 1.54
N GLU A 36 -4.06 4.71 1.52
CA GLU A 36 -4.89 5.29 0.48
C GLU A 36 -4.00 5.84 -0.62
N MET A 37 -4.36 5.52 -1.86
CA MET A 37 -3.63 5.95 -3.05
C MET A 37 -4.58 6.68 -3.97
N SER A 38 -4.03 7.56 -4.81
CA SER A 38 -4.84 8.29 -5.78
C SER A 38 -4.17 8.33 -7.14
N THR A 39 -5.01 8.35 -8.16
CA THR A 39 -4.58 8.56 -9.55
C THR A 39 -5.33 9.78 -10.07
N SER A 40 -5.08 10.15 -11.34
CA SER A 40 -5.82 11.24 -11.96
C SER A 40 -7.32 10.93 -12.12
N LYS A 41 -7.71 9.67 -12.00
CA LYS A 41 -9.08 9.22 -12.26
C LYS A 41 -9.83 8.73 -11.02
N ALA A 42 -9.14 8.28 -9.99
CA ALA A 42 -9.79 7.62 -8.86
C ALA A 42 -8.93 7.62 -7.61
N VAL A 43 -9.58 7.41 -6.48
CA VAL A 43 -8.95 7.18 -5.18
C VAL A 43 -9.29 5.75 -4.77
N PHE A 44 -8.32 5.03 -4.24
CA PHE A 44 -8.52 3.64 -3.83
C PHE A 44 -7.62 3.31 -2.63
N THR A 45 -7.90 2.18 -1.99
CA THR A 45 -7.16 1.73 -0.82
C THR A 45 -6.47 0.40 -1.12
N ILE A 46 -5.29 0.21 -0.58
CA ILE A 46 -4.55 -1.04 -0.71
C ILE A 46 -4.76 -1.83 0.59
N PRO A 47 -5.37 -3.01 0.52
CA PRO A 47 -5.57 -3.84 1.70
C PRO A 47 -4.35 -4.70 2.02
N SER A 48 -4.27 -5.15 3.27
CA SER A 48 -3.22 -6.10 3.65
C SER A 48 -3.55 -7.49 3.09
N PRO A 49 -2.60 -8.12 2.39
CA PRO A 49 -2.83 -9.47 1.87
C PRO A 49 -2.77 -10.56 2.94
N VAL A 50 -2.26 -10.24 4.11
CA VAL A 50 -2.07 -11.22 5.20
C VAL A 50 -2.28 -10.54 6.54
N ALA A 51 -2.53 -11.34 7.58
CA ALA A 51 -2.51 -10.85 8.97
C ALA A 51 -1.07 -10.84 9.46
N GLY A 52 -0.68 -9.78 10.16
CA GLY A 52 0.67 -9.66 10.68
C GLY A 52 0.96 -8.28 11.22
N THR A 53 2.24 -7.97 11.33
CA THR A 53 2.72 -6.70 11.85
C THR A 53 3.40 -5.90 10.73
N VAL A 54 3.08 -4.62 10.64
CA VAL A 54 3.74 -3.72 9.67
C VAL A 54 5.19 -3.55 10.11
N GLU A 55 6.10 -4.15 9.35
CA GLU A 55 7.52 -4.16 9.68
C GLU A 55 8.24 -2.93 9.20
N GLU A 56 7.95 -2.51 7.96
CA GLU A 56 8.61 -1.37 7.36
C GLU A 56 7.71 -0.72 6.31
N ILE A 57 7.64 0.61 6.33
CA ILE A 57 6.94 1.40 5.32
C ILE A 57 8.01 2.03 4.42
N LEU A 58 7.96 1.73 3.13
CA LEU A 58 9.02 2.09 2.18
C LEU A 58 8.71 3.33 1.36
N VAL A 59 7.46 3.82 1.39
CA VAL A 59 7.06 5.03 0.67
C VAL A 59 6.31 5.96 1.61
N GLN A 60 6.34 7.25 1.30
CA GLN A 60 5.77 8.29 2.15
C GLN A 60 4.61 8.99 1.45
N GLU A 61 3.80 9.69 2.24
CA GLU A 61 2.72 10.51 1.69
C GLU A 61 3.29 11.51 0.69
N GLY A 62 2.65 11.61 -0.46
CA GLY A 62 3.09 12.47 -1.54
C GLY A 62 3.99 11.79 -2.56
N ASP A 63 4.51 10.60 -2.27
CA ASP A 63 5.37 9.87 -3.20
C ASP A 63 4.55 9.31 -4.36
N THR A 64 5.16 9.30 -5.55
CA THR A 64 4.60 8.62 -6.71
C THR A 64 5.19 7.21 -6.78
N VAL A 65 4.31 6.21 -6.87
CA VAL A 65 4.67 4.80 -6.84
C VAL A 65 4.20 4.14 -8.12
N LYS A 66 5.06 3.29 -8.68
CA LYS A 66 4.72 2.56 -9.91
C LYS A 66 4.16 1.18 -9.58
N VAL A 67 3.35 0.65 -10.51
CA VAL A 67 2.82 -0.72 -10.40
C VAL A 67 3.99 -1.69 -10.23
N GLY A 68 3.86 -2.58 -9.24
CA GLY A 68 4.90 -3.55 -8.90
C GLY A 68 5.91 -3.06 -7.88
N GLN A 69 5.93 -1.77 -7.57
CA GLN A 69 6.85 -1.24 -6.56
C GLN A 69 6.40 -1.65 -5.16
N VAL A 70 7.35 -2.00 -4.30
CA VAL A 70 7.05 -2.40 -2.92
C VAL A 70 6.65 -1.18 -2.10
N LEU A 71 5.50 -1.26 -1.44
CA LEU A 71 4.96 -0.18 -0.59
C LEU A 71 5.38 -0.35 0.85
N CYS A 72 5.29 -1.57 1.35
CA CYS A 72 5.66 -1.87 2.74
C CYS A 72 5.91 -3.37 2.88
N ILE A 73 6.43 -3.75 4.05
CA ILE A 73 6.70 -5.14 4.39
C ILE A 73 5.88 -5.50 5.62
N ILE A 74 5.16 -6.63 5.53
CA ILE A 74 4.35 -7.17 6.62
C ILE A 74 5.03 -8.45 7.10
N LYS A 75 5.28 -8.53 8.42
CA LYS A 75 5.74 -9.77 9.02
C LYS A 75 4.51 -10.60 9.35
N GLU A 76 4.32 -11.71 8.64
CA GLU A 76 3.16 -12.58 8.82
C GLU A 76 3.13 -13.19 10.22
N ASP A 77 1.93 -13.35 10.76
CA ASP A 77 1.72 -14.04 12.04
C ASP A 77 2.08 -15.52 11.95
#